data_f1c4651c74db269e32a6c9d28f9613de
#
_entry.id   f1c4651c74db269e32a6c9d28f9613de
#
_cell.length_a   1.000
_cell.length_b   1.000
_cell.length_c   1.000
_cell.angle_alpha   90.00
_cell.angle_beta   90.00
_cell.angle_gamma   90.00
#
_symmetry.space_group_name_H-M   'P 1'
#
loop_
_entity.id
_entity.type
_entity.pdbx_description
1 polymer ?
#
loop_
_entity_poly.entity_id
_entity_poly.type
_entity_poly.pdbx_seq_one_letter_code
_entity_poly.pdbx_strand_id
1 'polypeptide(L)'
;MREIKEEYDCLHIEISEYIQSPEKTLVEMDAKQEFAFDLYFKRLPVFSNKIREVLKKISIDAYTKIYQRAGDNIRASGQVNSSKFDESKVFLFPSTINKIIKSAHHMARKNSGSCFIVIDAIRNPYEAIFFKERYAGFYLVSINTENENRLAHLRSAHKFSESQIKELDEKEYPSKLAGYSKFVSQNIQKCIEISDIHIHNPREEQFNNIELKCQLAWYVSLIQHPGLVMPTSLESCMQIAYTVKQSSGCISRQVGAAVTDAEFSVKSVGWNNTPQGQVPCLLRNAEDLLRGQDSHAYSEYERNDSKFREVLHGKYDKLRKSPLLEGRNLSFCFKDMQNEIDGEKNQVHTRSLHAEENAFLQISKHGGMKLSGGILFTTASPCELCSKKAYQLGISKIVFIDPYPGIATRHTLLVGSNSPELQLYRGAVGRAYHQLYQPIMPYKDELETLLSIPGNANKKALRTKALEKENLELRDELERLKSQLESLKNEG
;
A
#
# COMPACT_ATOMS: atom_id res chain seq x y z
N MET A 1 -12.46 36.28 -5.32
CA MET A 1 -11.11 36.46 -4.73
C MET A 1 -11.13 37.19 -3.38
N ARG A 2 -11.78 38.35 -3.27
CA ARG A 2 -11.84 39.11 -1.99
C ARG A 2 -12.54 38.30 -0.88
N GLU A 3 -13.69 37.74 -1.17
CA GLU A 3 -14.46 36.89 -0.24
C GLU A 3 -13.68 35.66 0.24
N ILE A 4 -12.97 34.98 -0.68
CA ILE A 4 -12.11 33.83 -0.33
C ILE A 4 -10.95 34.25 0.58
N LYS A 5 -10.38 35.44 0.35
CA LYS A 5 -9.34 35.98 1.20
C LYS A 5 -9.83 36.29 2.61
N GLU A 6 -10.98 36.95 2.72
CA GLU A 6 -11.60 37.25 4.00
C GLU A 6 -11.92 35.96 4.80
N GLU A 7 -12.47 34.94 4.13
CA GLU A 7 -12.73 33.64 4.76
C GLU A 7 -11.43 32.90 5.16
N TYR A 8 -10.36 32.98 4.33
CA TYR A 8 -9.06 32.46 4.67
C TYR A 8 -8.48 33.14 5.91
N ASP A 9 -8.54 34.49 5.98
CA ASP A 9 -7.98 35.24 7.09
C ASP A 9 -8.70 34.87 8.41
N CYS A 10 -10.03 34.72 8.39
CA CYS A 10 -10.81 34.24 9.54
C CYS A 10 -10.39 32.82 9.96
N LEU A 11 -10.35 31.89 9.02
CA LEU A 11 -9.93 30.49 9.29
C LEU A 11 -8.50 30.42 9.82
N HIS A 12 -7.60 31.25 9.29
CA HIS A 12 -6.19 31.29 9.71
C HIS A 12 -6.05 31.75 11.16
N ILE A 13 -6.81 32.77 11.58
CA ILE A 13 -6.84 33.25 12.96
C ILE A 13 -7.32 32.14 13.89
N GLU A 14 -8.48 31.54 13.61
CA GLU A 14 -9.05 30.48 14.44
C GLU A 14 -8.16 29.25 14.54
N ILE A 15 -7.52 28.84 13.44
CA ILE A 15 -6.55 27.72 13.44
C ILE A 15 -5.32 28.08 14.29
N SER A 16 -4.87 29.33 14.23
CA SER A 16 -3.73 29.79 15.02
C SER A 16 -4.06 29.79 16.52
N GLU A 17 -5.23 30.24 16.90
CA GLU A 17 -5.74 30.19 18.28
C GLU A 17 -5.91 28.75 18.77
N TYR A 18 -6.46 27.86 17.93
CA TYR A 18 -6.57 26.43 18.21
C TYR A 18 -5.22 25.75 18.46
N ILE A 19 -4.20 26.06 17.64
CA ILE A 19 -2.86 25.50 17.82
C ILE A 19 -2.24 25.97 19.15
N GLN A 20 -2.46 27.21 19.54
CA GLN A 20 -1.93 27.82 20.76
C GLN A 20 -2.75 27.48 22.01
N SER A 21 -3.98 26.97 21.86
CA SER A 21 -4.85 26.65 22.99
C SER A 21 -4.23 25.57 23.89
N PRO A 22 -4.40 25.68 25.22
CA PRO A 22 -3.83 24.72 26.16
C PRO A 22 -4.51 23.35 26.06
N GLU A 23 -3.78 22.30 26.46
CA GLU A 23 -4.26 20.92 26.55
C GLU A 23 -3.99 20.34 27.96
N LYS A 24 -4.18 21.11 29.00
CA LYS A 24 -3.83 20.73 30.36
C LYS A 24 -4.95 19.96 31.08
N THR A 25 -6.18 20.17 30.67
CA THR A 25 -7.36 19.52 31.25
C THR A 25 -8.07 18.63 30.25
N LEU A 26 -8.84 17.64 30.73
CA LEU A 26 -9.66 16.78 29.86
C LEU A 26 -10.72 17.58 29.11
N VAL A 27 -11.27 18.64 29.71
CA VAL A 27 -12.27 19.52 29.10
C VAL A 27 -11.65 20.32 27.93
N GLU A 28 -10.43 20.85 28.10
CA GLU A 28 -9.70 21.54 27.03
C GLU A 28 -9.34 20.60 25.89
N MET A 29 -8.94 19.37 26.20
CA MET A 29 -8.66 18.34 25.18
C MET A 29 -9.93 17.96 24.41
N ASP A 30 -11.07 17.84 25.09
CA ASP A 30 -12.37 17.54 24.50
C ASP A 30 -12.80 18.65 23.54
N ALA A 31 -12.80 19.88 23.99
CA ALA A 31 -13.11 21.05 23.17
C ALA A 31 -12.20 21.16 21.93
N LYS A 32 -10.91 20.84 22.10
CA LYS A 32 -9.94 20.84 21.00
C LYS A 32 -10.23 19.76 19.96
N GLN A 33 -10.67 18.58 20.38
CA GLN A 33 -11.07 17.49 19.45
C GLN A 33 -12.38 17.85 18.70
N GLU A 34 -13.33 18.48 19.37
CA GLU A 34 -14.57 18.96 18.75
C GLU A 34 -14.31 20.04 17.71
N PHE A 35 -13.48 21.03 18.05
CA PHE A 35 -13.07 22.07 17.10
C PHE A 35 -12.36 21.46 15.89
N ALA A 36 -11.42 20.54 16.09
CA ALA A 36 -10.72 19.86 15.01
C ALA A 36 -11.70 19.10 14.10
N PHE A 37 -12.69 18.41 14.68
CA PHE A 37 -13.70 17.69 13.90
C PHE A 37 -14.54 18.67 13.05
N ASP A 38 -15.06 19.76 13.65
CA ASP A 38 -15.84 20.75 12.93
C ASP A 38 -15.04 21.40 11.80
N LEU A 39 -13.80 21.79 12.09
CA LEU A 39 -12.89 22.37 11.10
C LEU A 39 -12.66 21.45 9.90
N TYR A 40 -12.23 20.21 10.15
CA TYR A 40 -11.79 19.31 9.08
C TYR A 40 -12.95 18.66 8.32
N PHE A 41 -14.07 18.37 8.96
CA PHE A 41 -15.17 17.64 8.32
C PHE A 41 -16.31 18.53 7.83
N LYS A 42 -16.42 19.78 8.31
CA LYS A 42 -17.49 20.67 7.88
C LYS A 42 -16.96 21.92 7.17
N ARG A 43 -16.04 22.68 7.77
CA ARG A 43 -15.64 24.00 7.29
C ARG A 43 -14.61 23.95 6.16
N LEU A 44 -13.50 23.24 6.34
CA LEU A 44 -12.44 23.13 5.31
C LEU A 44 -12.91 22.49 4.00
N PRO A 45 -13.79 21.48 3.96
CA PRO A 45 -14.31 20.95 2.70
C PRO A 45 -15.08 22.01 1.91
N VAL A 46 -15.90 22.82 2.57
CA VAL A 46 -16.65 23.91 1.92
C VAL A 46 -15.70 24.96 1.35
N PHE A 47 -14.72 25.38 2.14
CA PHE A 47 -13.70 26.34 1.71
C PHE A 47 -12.84 25.80 0.55
N SER A 48 -12.41 24.55 0.62
CA SER A 48 -11.64 23.88 -0.43
C SER A 48 -12.41 23.80 -1.76
N ASN A 49 -13.71 23.54 -1.70
CA ASN A 49 -14.56 23.54 -2.89
C ASN A 49 -14.67 24.94 -3.53
N LYS A 50 -14.79 26.00 -2.74
CA LYS A 50 -14.77 27.39 -3.26
C LYS A 50 -13.46 27.69 -3.99
N ILE A 51 -12.31 27.30 -3.40
CA ILE A 51 -11.00 27.46 -4.05
C ILE A 51 -10.96 26.66 -5.36
N ARG A 52 -11.43 25.42 -5.37
CA ARG A 52 -11.46 24.57 -6.54
C ARG A 52 -12.22 25.21 -7.70
N GLU A 53 -13.39 25.75 -7.44
CA GLU A 53 -14.23 26.42 -8.46
C GLU A 53 -13.55 27.69 -9.02
N VAL A 54 -12.82 28.43 -8.18
CA VAL A 54 -12.06 29.60 -8.66
C VAL A 54 -10.85 29.19 -9.48
N LEU A 55 -10.11 28.17 -9.08
CA LEU A 55 -8.95 27.69 -9.81
C LEU A 55 -9.34 27.09 -11.17
N LYS A 56 -10.47 26.40 -11.27
CA LYS A 56 -11.00 25.90 -12.54
C LYS A 56 -11.26 27.00 -13.57
N LYS A 57 -11.61 28.22 -13.12
CA LYS A 57 -11.79 29.38 -14.01
C LYS A 57 -10.46 29.88 -14.60
N ILE A 58 -9.34 29.60 -13.96
CA ILE A 58 -8.00 29.97 -14.43
C ILE A 58 -7.51 28.93 -15.45
N SER A 59 -7.54 27.66 -15.10
CA SER A 59 -7.20 26.52 -15.96
C SER A 59 -7.83 25.24 -15.41
N ILE A 60 -8.20 24.31 -16.30
CA ILE A 60 -8.81 23.03 -15.94
C ILE A 60 -7.91 22.22 -14.98
N ASP A 61 -6.59 22.32 -15.16
CA ASP A 61 -5.57 21.58 -14.38
C ASP A 61 -4.95 22.39 -13.24
N ALA A 62 -5.29 23.68 -13.09
CA ALA A 62 -4.71 24.56 -12.07
C ALA A 62 -4.85 23.99 -10.66
N TYR A 63 -6.05 23.50 -10.31
CA TYR A 63 -6.28 22.88 -9.01
C TYR A 63 -5.36 21.69 -8.77
N THR A 64 -5.30 20.76 -9.72
CA THR A 64 -4.47 19.56 -9.62
C THR A 64 -2.99 19.90 -9.46
N LYS A 65 -2.46 20.79 -10.31
CA LYS A 65 -1.05 21.21 -10.27
C LYS A 65 -0.67 21.89 -8.96
N ILE A 66 -1.50 22.81 -8.47
CA ILE A 66 -1.24 23.55 -7.23
C ILE A 66 -1.25 22.59 -6.04
N TYR A 67 -2.26 21.72 -5.91
CA TYR A 67 -2.39 20.82 -4.78
C TYR A 67 -1.34 19.70 -4.80
N GLN A 68 -0.96 19.19 -5.98
CA GLN A 68 0.15 18.25 -6.09
C GLN A 68 1.47 18.87 -5.64
N ARG A 69 1.76 20.11 -6.09
CA ARG A 69 2.97 20.84 -5.69
C ARG A 69 2.98 21.14 -4.19
N ALA A 70 1.83 21.59 -3.65
CA ALA A 70 1.67 21.83 -2.22
C ALA A 70 1.92 20.55 -1.40
N GLY A 71 1.36 19.43 -1.84
CA GLY A 71 1.58 18.12 -1.21
C GLY A 71 3.04 17.68 -1.23
N ASP A 72 3.72 17.81 -2.36
CA ASP A 72 5.15 17.51 -2.49
C ASP A 72 6.00 18.40 -1.57
N ASN A 73 5.70 19.71 -1.50
CA ASN A 73 6.37 20.65 -0.62
C ASN A 73 6.15 20.32 0.87
N ILE A 74 4.93 19.99 1.27
CA ILE A 74 4.62 19.59 2.65
C ILE A 74 5.39 18.31 3.02
N ARG A 75 5.47 17.33 2.14
CA ARG A 75 6.27 16.11 2.36
C ARG A 75 7.76 16.41 2.45
N ALA A 76 8.26 17.39 1.67
CA ALA A 76 9.66 17.75 1.67
C ALA A 76 10.07 18.56 2.90
N SER A 77 9.31 19.60 3.24
CA SER A 77 9.73 20.65 4.19
C SER A 77 8.74 20.88 5.34
N GLY A 78 7.56 20.29 5.27
CA GLY A 78 6.44 20.64 6.16
C GLY A 78 5.74 21.96 5.82
N GLN A 79 6.10 22.64 4.74
CA GLN A 79 5.56 23.95 4.34
C GLN A 79 5.05 23.89 2.89
N VAL A 80 3.97 24.59 2.59
CA VAL A 80 3.35 24.62 1.26
C VAL A 80 4.25 25.29 0.20
N ASN A 81 5.04 26.29 0.60
CA ASN A 81 5.82 27.16 -0.27
C ASN A 81 7.31 26.84 -0.34
N SER A 82 7.79 25.79 0.32
CA SER A 82 9.20 25.39 0.36
C SER A 82 9.37 23.95 -0.09
N SER A 83 10.31 23.70 -0.98
CA SER A 83 10.73 22.35 -1.42
C SER A 83 12.05 21.88 -0.77
N LYS A 84 12.61 22.66 0.18
CA LYS A 84 13.85 22.30 0.86
C LYS A 84 13.60 21.09 1.76
N PHE A 85 14.25 19.97 1.46
CA PHE A 85 14.06 18.73 2.19
C PHE A 85 14.52 18.84 3.65
N ASP A 86 13.62 18.40 4.55
CA ASP A 86 13.84 18.25 5.98
C ASP A 86 13.35 16.84 6.40
N GLU A 87 14.27 15.96 6.74
CA GLU A 87 13.99 14.57 7.11
C GLU A 87 13.00 14.43 8.28
N SER A 88 13.01 15.41 9.21
CA SER A 88 12.09 15.42 10.35
C SER A 88 10.63 15.65 9.97
N LYS A 89 10.35 16.09 8.74
CA LYS A 89 9.02 16.44 8.22
C LYS A 89 8.39 15.38 7.34
N VAL A 90 9.11 14.33 6.97
CA VAL A 90 8.64 13.27 6.05
C VAL A 90 7.28 12.69 6.47
N PHE A 91 7.03 12.53 7.76
CA PHE A 91 5.77 12.01 8.28
C PHE A 91 4.80 13.08 8.80
N LEU A 92 5.07 14.37 8.57
CA LEU A 92 4.17 15.44 9.02
C LEU A 92 2.79 15.31 8.39
N PHE A 93 2.71 15.05 7.09
CA PHE A 93 1.45 14.92 6.37
C PHE A 93 0.58 13.78 6.89
N PRO A 94 1.04 12.51 6.95
CA PRO A 94 0.24 11.43 7.52
C PRO A 94 0.00 11.59 9.02
N SER A 95 0.89 12.24 9.78
CA SER A 95 0.65 12.57 11.20
C SER A 95 -0.49 13.56 11.38
N THR A 96 -0.64 14.52 10.48
CA THR A 96 -1.77 15.46 10.48
C THR A 96 -3.08 14.73 10.19
N ILE A 97 -3.11 13.86 9.17
CA ILE A 97 -4.27 13.01 8.90
C ILE A 97 -4.60 12.14 10.12
N ASN A 98 -3.60 11.60 10.79
CA ASN A 98 -3.79 10.82 12.02
C ASN A 98 -4.47 11.61 13.14
N LYS A 99 -4.17 12.92 13.29
CA LYS A 99 -4.88 13.79 14.24
C LYS A 99 -6.37 13.96 13.87
N ILE A 100 -6.65 14.11 12.58
CA ILE A 100 -8.03 14.18 12.06
C ILE A 100 -8.79 12.88 12.34
N ILE A 101 -8.17 11.72 12.11
CA ILE A 101 -8.75 10.41 12.44
C ILE A 101 -9.07 10.32 13.93
N LYS A 102 -8.16 10.75 14.81
CA LYS A 102 -8.39 10.75 16.25
C LYS A 102 -9.57 11.63 16.66
N SER A 103 -9.72 12.81 16.07
CA SER A 103 -10.88 13.68 16.37
C SER A 103 -12.20 13.06 15.90
N ALA A 104 -12.22 12.38 14.75
CA ALA A 104 -13.40 11.66 14.29
C ALA A 104 -13.77 10.49 15.21
N HIS A 105 -12.80 9.71 15.66
CA HIS A 105 -13.01 8.64 16.63
C HIS A 105 -13.51 9.16 17.98
N HIS A 106 -12.96 10.29 18.45
CA HIS A 106 -13.40 10.93 19.66
C HIS A 106 -14.89 11.32 19.59
N MET A 107 -15.28 11.99 18.51
CA MET A 107 -16.69 12.38 18.29
C MET A 107 -17.62 11.18 18.14
N ALA A 108 -17.18 10.12 17.46
CA ALA A 108 -17.97 8.89 17.33
C ALA A 108 -18.22 8.23 18.70
N ARG A 109 -17.19 8.14 19.55
CA ARG A 109 -17.31 7.61 20.92
C ARG A 109 -18.25 8.44 21.77
N LYS A 110 -18.15 9.78 21.72
CA LYS A 110 -19.03 10.69 22.45
C LYS A 110 -20.52 10.48 22.08
N ASN A 111 -20.79 10.14 20.82
CA ASN A 111 -22.12 9.86 20.29
C ASN A 111 -22.49 8.35 20.33
N SER A 112 -21.73 7.52 21.05
CA SER A 112 -21.94 6.07 21.14
C SER A 112 -22.03 5.37 19.77
N GLY A 113 -21.35 5.92 18.75
CA GLY A 113 -21.35 5.45 17.37
C GLY A 113 -20.05 4.79 16.93
N SER A 114 -20.11 4.13 15.77
CA SER A 114 -18.94 3.62 15.04
C SER A 114 -18.36 4.69 14.12
N CYS A 115 -17.05 4.62 13.86
CA CYS A 115 -16.37 5.54 12.96
C CYS A 115 -15.72 4.78 11.81
N PHE A 116 -16.20 5.02 10.59
CA PHE A 116 -15.61 4.52 9.35
C PHE A 116 -15.02 5.71 8.58
N ILE A 117 -13.73 5.63 8.26
CA ILE A 117 -13.01 6.73 7.63
C ILE A 117 -12.44 6.27 6.31
N VAL A 118 -12.65 7.07 5.26
CA VAL A 118 -12.04 6.89 3.96
C VAL A 118 -11.04 8.01 3.73
N ILE A 119 -9.81 7.66 3.37
CA ILE A 119 -8.75 8.59 2.98
C ILE A 119 -8.62 8.55 1.46
N ASP A 120 -9.09 9.60 0.80
CA ASP A 120 -9.00 9.77 -0.66
C ASP A 120 -7.99 10.89 -0.99
N ALA A 121 -6.85 10.60 -1.58
CA ALA A 121 -6.27 9.35 -2.01
C ALA A 121 -4.81 9.29 -1.55
N ILE A 122 -4.37 8.14 -1.09
CA ILE A 122 -2.95 7.95 -0.74
C ILE A 122 -2.17 7.74 -2.03
N ARG A 123 -1.14 8.55 -2.25
CA ARG A 123 -0.30 8.52 -3.46
C ARG A 123 1.19 8.32 -3.18
N ASN A 124 1.57 8.31 -1.91
CA ASN A 124 2.93 8.05 -1.47
C ASN A 124 2.96 6.77 -0.62
N PRO A 125 3.85 5.80 -0.91
CA PRO A 125 3.88 4.52 -0.21
C PRO A 125 4.25 4.65 1.28
N TYR A 126 5.01 5.67 1.69
CA TYR A 126 5.36 5.89 3.09
C TYR A 126 4.17 6.36 3.92
N GLU A 127 3.22 7.08 3.30
CA GLU A 127 1.95 7.42 3.94
C GLU A 127 1.12 6.16 4.21
N ALA A 128 1.04 5.26 3.22
CA ALA A 128 0.37 3.97 3.39
C ALA A 128 1.01 3.12 4.49
N ILE A 129 2.35 3.00 4.50
CA ILE A 129 3.10 2.26 5.52
C ILE A 129 2.84 2.87 6.90
N PHE A 130 2.84 4.19 7.04
CA PHE A 130 2.54 4.88 8.30
C PHE A 130 1.19 4.45 8.90
N PHE A 131 0.14 4.31 8.07
CA PHE A 131 -1.18 3.87 8.55
C PHE A 131 -1.24 2.36 8.79
N LYS A 132 -0.61 1.56 7.93
CA LYS A 132 -0.52 0.09 8.10
C LYS A 132 0.14 -0.33 9.41
N GLU A 133 1.13 0.43 9.87
CA GLU A 133 1.83 0.17 11.12
C GLU A 133 1.03 0.60 12.37
N ARG A 134 0.10 1.55 12.22
CA ARG A 134 -0.64 2.14 13.36
C ARG A 134 -2.02 1.57 13.55
N TYR A 135 -2.66 1.14 12.48
CA TYR A 135 -4.06 0.72 12.53
C TYR A 135 -4.22 -0.71 12.03
N ALA A 136 -4.62 -1.63 12.90
CA ALA A 136 -4.91 -3.00 12.50
C ALA A 136 -6.06 -3.08 11.47
N GLY A 137 -7.04 -2.21 11.59
CA GLY A 137 -8.19 -2.10 10.69
C GLY A 137 -7.96 -1.17 9.48
N PHE A 138 -6.71 -0.82 9.15
CA PHE A 138 -6.43 -0.06 7.95
C PHE A 138 -6.22 -0.98 6.75
N TYR A 139 -6.95 -0.73 5.69
CA TYR A 139 -6.82 -1.42 4.40
C TYR A 139 -6.49 -0.41 3.31
N LEU A 140 -5.40 -0.63 2.61
CA LEU A 140 -5.07 0.14 1.40
C LEU A 140 -5.78 -0.51 0.21
N VAL A 141 -6.71 0.23 -0.38
CA VAL A 141 -7.50 -0.23 -1.53
C VAL A 141 -6.98 0.44 -2.80
N SER A 142 -6.55 -0.35 -3.78
CA SER A 142 -6.28 0.13 -5.13
C SER A 142 -7.50 -0.05 -6.01
N ILE A 143 -7.87 1.01 -6.75
CA ILE A 143 -8.96 0.96 -7.74
C ILE A 143 -8.30 1.07 -9.11
N ASN A 144 -8.36 -0.02 -9.86
CA ASN A 144 -7.70 -0.17 -11.15
C ASN A 144 -8.71 -0.22 -12.29
N THR A 145 -8.28 0.20 -13.48
CA THR A 145 -9.01 0.06 -14.73
C THR A 145 -8.01 -0.17 -15.86
N GLU A 146 -8.45 -0.67 -16.98
CA GLU A 146 -7.66 -0.78 -18.18
C GLU A 146 -7.19 0.59 -18.65
N ASN A 147 -5.96 0.65 -19.19
CA ASN A 147 -5.36 1.94 -19.55
C ASN A 147 -6.18 2.71 -20.61
N GLU A 148 -6.81 2.01 -21.53
CA GLU A 148 -7.67 2.63 -22.56
C GLU A 148 -8.89 3.31 -21.92
N ASN A 149 -9.57 2.64 -20.99
CA ASN A 149 -10.72 3.17 -20.26
C ASN A 149 -10.30 4.36 -19.36
N ARG A 150 -9.12 4.28 -18.73
CA ARG A 150 -8.54 5.40 -17.96
C ARG A 150 -8.30 6.63 -18.84
N LEU A 151 -7.64 6.46 -19.98
CA LEU A 151 -7.36 7.53 -20.91
C LEU A 151 -8.65 8.14 -21.49
N ALA A 152 -9.61 7.30 -21.89
CA ALA A 152 -10.92 7.76 -22.36
C ALA A 152 -11.63 8.61 -21.28
N HIS A 153 -11.60 8.18 -20.03
CA HIS A 153 -12.18 8.96 -18.92
C HIS A 153 -11.47 10.30 -18.68
N LEU A 154 -10.13 10.33 -18.70
CA LEU A 154 -9.37 11.57 -18.52
C LEU A 154 -9.69 12.58 -19.64
N ARG A 155 -9.86 12.11 -20.88
CA ARG A 155 -10.26 12.96 -22.02
C ARG A 155 -11.71 13.43 -21.93
N SER A 156 -12.65 12.55 -21.60
CA SER A 156 -14.08 12.85 -21.60
C SER A 156 -14.54 13.63 -20.37
N ALA A 157 -14.23 13.14 -19.17
CA ALA A 157 -14.71 13.71 -17.92
C ALA A 157 -13.87 14.89 -17.43
N HIS A 158 -12.53 14.82 -17.60
CA HIS A 158 -11.62 15.87 -17.13
C HIS A 158 -11.17 16.82 -18.26
N LYS A 159 -11.46 16.49 -19.52
CA LYS A 159 -11.08 17.28 -20.71
C LYS A 159 -9.58 17.55 -20.81
N PHE A 160 -8.75 16.63 -20.31
CA PHE A 160 -7.30 16.75 -20.38
C PHE A 160 -6.79 16.48 -21.80
N SER A 161 -5.82 17.29 -22.24
CA SER A 161 -5.06 17.05 -23.47
C SER A 161 -4.04 15.93 -23.31
N GLU A 162 -3.53 15.39 -24.42
CA GLU A 162 -2.50 14.34 -24.38
C GLU A 162 -1.24 14.78 -23.63
N SER A 163 -0.83 16.05 -23.77
CA SER A 163 0.33 16.59 -23.06
C SER A 163 0.09 16.67 -21.54
N GLN A 164 -1.11 17.03 -21.10
CA GLN A 164 -1.49 17.08 -19.69
C GLN A 164 -1.58 15.66 -19.08
N ILE A 165 -2.09 14.69 -19.83
CA ILE A 165 -2.13 13.29 -19.41
C ILE A 165 -0.70 12.76 -19.25
N LYS A 166 0.19 13.04 -20.20
CA LYS A 166 1.58 12.62 -20.14
C LYS A 166 2.31 13.24 -18.93
N GLU A 167 2.12 14.53 -18.68
CA GLU A 167 2.70 15.22 -17.51
C GLU A 167 2.19 14.61 -16.19
N LEU A 168 0.90 14.26 -16.13
CA LEU A 168 0.31 13.59 -14.97
C LEU A 168 0.91 12.21 -14.75
N ASP A 169 1.03 11.41 -15.82
CA ASP A 169 1.59 10.06 -15.75
C ASP A 169 3.06 10.07 -15.34
N GLU A 170 3.88 10.97 -15.86
CA GLU A 170 5.29 11.10 -15.48
C GLU A 170 5.44 11.45 -13.99
N LYS A 171 4.50 12.20 -13.45
CA LYS A 171 4.50 12.58 -12.02
C LYS A 171 4.00 11.46 -11.11
N GLU A 172 2.95 10.75 -11.49
CA GLU A 172 2.33 9.68 -10.69
C GLU A 172 3.07 8.33 -10.80
N TYR A 173 3.73 8.08 -11.95
CA TYR A 173 4.47 6.86 -12.26
C TYR A 173 5.95 7.16 -12.61
N PRO A 174 6.72 7.72 -11.68
CA PRO A 174 8.10 8.08 -11.95
C PRO A 174 8.94 6.84 -12.26
N SER A 175 9.72 6.88 -13.33
CA SER A 175 10.56 5.77 -13.79
C SER A 175 11.64 5.36 -12.78
N LYS A 176 12.23 6.32 -12.05
CA LYS A 176 13.18 6.10 -10.97
C LYS A 176 13.19 7.26 -9.98
N LEU A 177 12.99 6.94 -8.72
CA LEU A 177 13.18 7.87 -7.62
C LEU A 177 14.50 7.54 -6.90
N ALA A 178 15.34 8.56 -6.64
CA ALA A 178 16.61 8.41 -5.94
C ALA A 178 16.69 9.39 -4.76
N GLY A 179 17.50 9.05 -3.75
CA GLY A 179 17.68 9.89 -2.59
C GLY A 179 16.37 10.24 -1.86
N TYR A 180 16.24 11.49 -1.44
CA TYR A 180 15.08 11.98 -0.71
C TYR A 180 13.78 12.03 -1.54
N SER A 181 13.88 12.06 -2.87
CA SER A 181 12.67 12.07 -3.73
C SER A 181 11.79 10.84 -3.52
N LYS A 182 12.34 9.72 -3.05
CA LYS A 182 11.59 8.52 -2.67
C LYS A 182 10.54 8.79 -1.58
N PHE A 183 10.83 9.70 -0.66
CA PHE A 183 9.95 10.05 0.46
C PHE A 183 8.92 11.11 0.11
N VAL A 184 9.24 11.97 -0.87
CA VAL A 184 8.45 13.17 -1.20
C VAL A 184 7.50 12.94 -2.35
N SER A 185 7.98 12.27 -3.43
CA SER A 185 7.25 12.15 -4.68
C SER A 185 6.09 11.17 -4.59
N GLN A 186 5.11 11.37 -5.45
CA GLN A 186 4.06 10.40 -5.68
C GLN A 186 4.66 9.13 -6.31
N ASN A 187 4.12 7.98 -5.98
CA ASN A 187 4.50 6.69 -6.56
C ASN A 187 3.31 5.73 -6.49
N ILE A 188 2.39 5.92 -7.41
CA ILE A 188 1.14 5.14 -7.48
C ILE A 188 1.44 3.67 -7.72
N GLN A 189 2.42 3.35 -8.59
CA GLN A 189 2.80 1.97 -8.85
C GLN A 189 3.19 1.24 -7.55
N LYS A 190 4.00 1.89 -6.70
CA LYS A 190 4.38 1.29 -5.42
C LYS A 190 3.22 1.20 -4.44
N CYS A 191 2.28 2.14 -4.46
CA CYS A 191 1.05 2.05 -3.68
C CYS A 191 0.19 0.86 -4.13
N ILE A 192 0.04 0.61 -5.43
CA ILE A 192 -0.66 -0.56 -5.97
C ILE A 192 0.03 -1.86 -5.52
N GLU A 193 1.36 -1.94 -5.63
CA GLU A 193 2.14 -3.13 -5.23
C GLU A 193 1.93 -3.51 -3.76
N ILE A 194 1.77 -2.51 -2.88
CA ILE A 194 1.57 -2.73 -1.44
C ILE A 194 0.11 -2.68 -1.00
N SER A 195 -0.85 -2.56 -1.94
CA SER A 195 -2.27 -2.55 -1.62
C SER A 195 -2.74 -3.89 -1.06
N ASP A 196 -3.70 -3.81 -0.15
CA ASP A 196 -4.29 -4.96 0.54
C ASP A 196 -5.46 -5.54 -0.23
N ILE A 197 -6.21 -4.67 -0.92
CA ILE A 197 -7.40 -5.01 -1.70
C ILE A 197 -7.30 -4.33 -3.06
N HIS A 198 -7.52 -5.09 -4.11
CA HIS A 198 -7.52 -4.60 -5.49
C HIS A 198 -8.93 -4.66 -6.05
N ILE A 199 -9.47 -3.53 -6.44
CA ILE A 199 -10.81 -3.37 -6.99
C ILE A 199 -10.71 -2.94 -8.43
N HIS A 200 -11.59 -3.48 -9.27
CA HIS A 200 -11.71 -3.09 -10.66
C HIS A 200 -12.88 -2.13 -10.87
N ASN A 201 -12.63 -1.07 -11.62
CA ASN A 201 -13.68 -0.17 -12.09
C ASN A 201 -13.57 -0.06 -13.62
N PRO A 202 -14.35 -0.83 -14.39
CA PRO A 202 -14.27 -0.85 -15.85
C PRO A 202 -14.61 0.50 -16.48
N ARG A 203 -15.37 1.36 -15.77
CA ARG A 203 -15.87 2.65 -16.27
C ARG A 203 -16.73 2.55 -17.54
N GLU A 204 -17.27 1.37 -17.82
CA GLU A 204 -18.17 1.13 -18.95
C GLU A 204 -19.56 1.73 -18.67
N GLU A 205 -19.93 1.76 -17.40
CA GLU A 205 -21.19 2.34 -16.95
C GLU A 205 -21.01 3.79 -16.54
N GLN A 206 -21.43 4.72 -17.35
CA GLN A 206 -21.23 6.15 -17.11
C GLN A 206 -21.85 6.68 -15.81
N PHE A 207 -22.89 6.03 -15.27
CA PHE A 207 -23.65 6.57 -14.15
C PHE A 207 -23.81 5.64 -12.94
N ASN A 208 -23.69 4.33 -13.07
CA ASN A 208 -24.03 3.40 -12.00
C ASN A 208 -22.85 2.76 -11.28
N ASN A 209 -21.70 2.57 -11.92
CA ASN A 209 -20.53 1.86 -11.35
C ASN A 209 -20.95 0.62 -10.52
N ILE A 210 -21.88 -0.20 -11.03
CA ILE A 210 -22.48 -1.31 -10.28
C ILE A 210 -21.40 -2.28 -9.85
N GLU A 211 -20.50 -2.67 -10.75
CA GLU A 211 -19.39 -3.58 -10.42
C GLU A 211 -18.52 -3.04 -9.28
N LEU A 212 -18.15 -1.75 -9.32
CA LEU A 212 -17.40 -1.11 -8.25
C LEU A 212 -18.17 -1.13 -6.93
N LYS A 213 -19.48 -0.82 -6.95
CA LYS A 213 -20.32 -0.82 -5.76
C LYS A 213 -20.47 -2.23 -5.15
N CYS A 214 -20.63 -3.26 -5.98
CA CYS A 214 -20.71 -4.65 -5.52
C CYS A 214 -19.40 -5.08 -4.85
N GLN A 215 -18.24 -4.79 -5.46
CA GLN A 215 -16.95 -5.10 -4.87
C GLN A 215 -16.74 -4.34 -3.54
N LEU A 216 -17.09 -3.06 -3.47
CA LEU A 216 -17.00 -2.28 -2.24
C LEU A 216 -17.92 -2.85 -1.15
N ALA A 217 -19.17 -3.18 -1.48
CA ALA A 217 -20.11 -3.80 -0.53
C ALA A 217 -19.56 -5.13 0.00
N TRP A 218 -18.99 -5.95 -0.89
CA TRP A 218 -18.36 -7.22 -0.54
C TRP A 218 -17.26 -7.04 0.52
N TYR A 219 -16.28 -6.17 0.26
CA TYR A 219 -15.17 -5.98 1.19
C TYR A 219 -15.57 -5.25 2.47
N VAL A 220 -16.49 -4.28 2.41
CA VAL A 220 -17.03 -3.64 3.62
C VAL A 220 -17.75 -4.65 4.51
N SER A 221 -18.53 -5.57 3.93
CA SER A 221 -19.19 -6.63 4.69
C SER A 221 -18.17 -7.57 5.34
N LEU A 222 -17.11 -7.96 4.62
CA LEU A 222 -16.04 -8.80 5.16
C LEU A 222 -15.21 -8.09 6.24
N ILE A 223 -14.98 -6.78 6.13
CA ILE A 223 -14.31 -5.98 7.17
C ILE A 223 -15.15 -5.98 8.45
N GLN A 224 -16.47 -5.93 8.33
CA GLN A 224 -17.37 -5.92 9.48
C GLN A 224 -17.60 -7.33 10.06
N HIS A 225 -17.56 -8.35 9.21
CA HIS A 225 -17.79 -9.74 9.58
C HIS A 225 -16.83 -10.67 8.84
N PRO A 226 -15.62 -10.88 9.35
CA PRO A 226 -14.63 -11.78 8.75
C PRO A 226 -15.17 -13.20 8.59
N GLY A 227 -14.89 -13.81 7.44
CA GLY A 227 -15.34 -15.17 7.14
C GLY A 227 -16.81 -15.29 6.72
N LEU A 228 -17.52 -14.18 6.49
CA LEU A 228 -18.91 -14.17 6.03
C LEU A 228 -19.10 -14.97 4.74
N VAL A 229 -18.11 -14.91 3.86
CA VAL A 229 -18.06 -15.67 2.60
C VAL A 229 -16.67 -16.22 2.36
N MET A 230 -16.54 -17.21 1.49
CA MET A 230 -15.26 -17.79 1.09
C MET A 230 -14.53 -16.86 0.09
N PRO A 231 -13.20 -16.90 0.03
CA PRO A 231 -12.45 -16.26 -1.03
C PRO A 231 -12.78 -16.91 -2.39
N THR A 232 -12.70 -16.14 -3.44
CA THR A 232 -12.79 -16.67 -4.81
C THR A 232 -11.58 -17.53 -5.15
N SER A 233 -11.70 -18.44 -6.11
CA SER A 233 -10.56 -19.24 -6.60
C SER A 233 -9.41 -18.34 -7.08
N LEU A 234 -9.74 -17.19 -7.67
CA LEU A 234 -8.78 -16.20 -8.13
C LEU A 234 -8.00 -15.58 -6.96
N GLU A 235 -8.67 -15.26 -5.87
CA GLU A 235 -8.04 -14.75 -4.65
C GLU A 235 -7.17 -15.83 -3.98
N SER A 236 -7.67 -17.06 -3.89
CA SER A 236 -6.93 -18.17 -3.28
C SER A 236 -5.63 -18.47 -4.03
N CYS A 237 -5.67 -18.53 -5.37
CA CYS A 237 -4.47 -18.77 -6.18
C CYS A 237 -3.50 -17.59 -6.14
N MET A 238 -3.98 -16.36 -6.16
CA MET A 238 -3.11 -15.18 -6.03
C MET A 238 -2.52 -15.08 -4.62
N GLN A 239 -3.26 -15.44 -3.58
CA GLN A 239 -2.72 -15.49 -2.22
C GLN A 239 -1.58 -16.50 -2.09
N ILE A 240 -1.67 -17.66 -2.76
CA ILE A 240 -0.56 -18.63 -2.81
C ILE A 240 0.66 -17.99 -3.47
N ALA A 241 0.50 -17.36 -4.64
CA ALA A 241 1.59 -16.63 -5.30
C ALA A 241 2.16 -15.51 -4.40
N TYR A 242 1.31 -14.79 -3.69
CA TYR A 242 1.71 -13.74 -2.76
C TYR A 242 2.47 -14.28 -1.54
N THR A 243 2.08 -15.43 -1.03
CA THR A 243 2.73 -16.08 0.11
C THR A 243 4.13 -16.56 -0.26
N VAL A 244 4.29 -17.24 -1.38
CA VAL A 244 5.61 -17.74 -1.81
C VAL A 244 6.61 -16.64 -2.19
N LYS A 245 6.13 -15.44 -2.51
CA LYS A 245 6.95 -14.23 -2.66
C LYS A 245 7.87 -14.00 -1.46
N GLN A 246 7.43 -14.33 -0.25
CA GLN A 246 8.20 -14.14 0.99
C GLN A 246 9.43 -15.05 1.07
N SER A 247 9.48 -16.14 0.28
CA SER A 247 10.63 -17.03 0.18
C SER A 247 11.74 -16.47 -0.72
N SER A 248 11.53 -15.30 -1.33
CA SER A 248 12.52 -14.69 -2.22
C SER A 248 13.73 -14.18 -1.45
N GLY A 249 14.92 -14.62 -1.87
CA GLY A 249 16.20 -14.07 -1.39
C GLY A 249 16.74 -12.92 -2.24
N CYS A 250 15.94 -12.34 -3.14
CA CYS A 250 16.33 -11.19 -3.97
C CYS A 250 16.21 -9.90 -3.18
N ILE A 251 17.21 -9.04 -3.25
CA ILE A 251 17.22 -7.74 -2.55
C ILE A 251 16.65 -6.58 -3.39
N SER A 252 16.41 -6.79 -4.69
CA SER A 252 15.87 -5.76 -5.58
C SER A 252 14.34 -5.73 -5.53
N ARG A 253 13.71 -6.84 -5.87
CA ARG A 253 12.26 -7.01 -5.88
C ARG A 253 11.92 -8.45 -5.57
N GLN A 254 10.98 -8.65 -4.68
CA GLN A 254 10.45 -9.98 -4.39
C GLN A 254 9.22 -10.23 -5.25
N VAL A 255 9.19 -11.35 -5.94
CA VAL A 255 8.09 -11.79 -6.80
C VAL A 255 7.74 -13.22 -6.48
N GLY A 256 6.47 -13.55 -6.47
CA GLY A 256 5.94 -14.89 -6.34
C GLY A 256 5.01 -15.22 -7.49
N ALA A 257 4.97 -16.48 -7.89
CA ALA A 257 4.10 -16.98 -8.94
C ALA A 257 3.47 -18.31 -8.55
N ALA A 258 2.28 -18.60 -9.08
CA ALA A 258 1.62 -19.89 -9.02
C ALA A 258 1.08 -20.23 -10.42
N VAL A 259 1.19 -21.50 -10.81
CA VAL A 259 0.63 -22.02 -12.05
C VAL A 259 -0.47 -23.00 -11.72
N THR A 260 -1.62 -22.83 -12.35
CA THR A 260 -2.78 -23.70 -12.17
C THR A 260 -3.25 -24.28 -13.50
N ASP A 261 -4.13 -25.27 -13.48
CA ASP A 261 -4.95 -25.59 -14.64
C ASP A 261 -6.13 -24.58 -14.79
N ALA A 262 -7.01 -24.83 -15.76
CA ALA A 262 -8.17 -23.98 -16.04
C ALA A 262 -9.19 -23.98 -14.89
N GLU A 263 -9.20 -25.03 -14.06
CA GLU A 263 -10.09 -25.23 -12.91
C GLU A 263 -9.49 -24.73 -11.60
N PHE A 264 -8.39 -23.94 -11.66
CA PHE A 264 -7.67 -23.36 -10.52
C PHE A 264 -6.95 -24.37 -9.61
N SER A 265 -6.74 -25.62 -10.05
CA SER A 265 -5.91 -26.56 -9.30
C SER A 265 -4.44 -26.19 -9.43
N VAL A 266 -3.78 -25.91 -8.32
CA VAL A 266 -2.38 -25.47 -8.30
C VAL A 266 -1.45 -26.62 -8.74
N LYS A 267 -0.66 -26.38 -9.78
CA LYS A 267 0.33 -27.33 -10.32
C LYS A 267 1.73 -27.06 -9.78
N SER A 268 2.10 -25.80 -9.64
CA SER A 268 3.39 -25.41 -9.07
C SER A 268 3.36 -24.00 -8.54
N VAL A 269 4.37 -23.69 -7.75
CA VAL A 269 4.64 -22.35 -7.24
C VAL A 269 6.12 -22.01 -7.48
N GLY A 270 6.41 -20.71 -7.58
CA GLY A 270 7.77 -20.23 -7.75
C GLY A 270 7.97 -18.85 -7.14
N TRP A 271 9.18 -18.56 -6.78
CA TRP A 271 9.62 -17.25 -6.31
C TRP A 271 10.97 -16.92 -6.91
N ASN A 272 11.27 -15.65 -7.04
CA ASN A 272 12.56 -15.26 -7.59
C ASN A 272 13.66 -15.48 -6.56
N ASN A 273 14.60 -16.36 -6.89
CA ASN A 273 15.74 -16.71 -6.04
C ASN A 273 16.90 -17.22 -6.89
N THR A 274 18.09 -17.26 -6.32
CA THR A 274 19.23 -17.93 -6.94
C THR A 274 18.94 -19.42 -7.15
N PRO A 275 19.57 -20.09 -8.13
CA PRO A 275 19.46 -21.52 -8.31
C PRO A 275 19.72 -22.28 -7.01
N GLN A 276 19.09 -23.46 -6.90
CA GLN A 276 19.28 -24.34 -5.72
C GLN A 276 20.75 -24.65 -5.49
N GLY A 277 21.20 -24.51 -4.25
CA GLY A 277 22.62 -24.72 -3.87
C GLY A 277 23.48 -23.45 -3.90
N GLN A 278 22.97 -22.34 -4.47
CA GLN A 278 23.66 -21.06 -4.40
C GLN A 278 23.15 -20.21 -3.24
N VAL A 279 24.05 -19.41 -2.65
CA VAL A 279 23.69 -18.49 -1.57
C VAL A 279 22.85 -17.33 -2.13
N PRO A 280 21.64 -17.08 -1.58
CA PRO A 280 20.79 -15.97 -2.00
C PRO A 280 21.43 -14.60 -1.80
N CYS A 281 21.11 -13.63 -2.65
CA CYS A 281 21.68 -12.29 -2.57
C CYS A 281 21.45 -11.62 -1.21
N LEU A 282 20.32 -11.87 -0.56
CA LEU A 282 20.00 -11.34 0.77
C LEU A 282 21.00 -11.77 1.85
N LEU A 283 21.57 -12.97 1.73
CA LEU A 283 22.51 -13.56 2.69
C LEU A 283 23.98 -13.29 2.36
N ARG A 284 24.28 -12.70 1.21
CA ARG A 284 25.65 -12.39 0.78
C ARG A 284 26.07 -11.03 1.34
N ASN A 285 27.28 -10.97 1.90
CA ASN A 285 27.82 -9.75 2.53
C ASN A 285 28.97 -9.18 1.71
N ALA A 286 28.94 -7.89 1.38
CA ALA A 286 30.00 -7.21 0.67
C ALA A 286 31.34 -7.29 1.42
N GLU A 287 31.33 -7.26 2.75
CA GLU A 287 32.53 -7.33 3.58
C GLU A 287 33.22 -8.68 3.47
N ASP A 288 32.46 -9.79 3.49
CA ASP A 288 33.01 -11.13 3.38
C ASP A 288 33.70 -11.34 2.03
N LEU A 289 33.11 -10.83 0.94
CA LEU A 289 33.72 -10.86 -0.37
C LEU A 289 35.03 -10.04 -0.41
N LEU A 290 35.02 -8.83 0.13
CA LEU A 290 36.20 -7.96 0.12
C LEU A 290 37.34 -8.51 0.98
N ARG A 291 37.03 -9.21 2.06
CA ARG A 291 38.01 -9.89 2.93
C ARG A 291 38.40 -11.28 2.45
N GLY A 292 37.81 -11.78 1.37
CA GLY A 292 38.09 -13.13 0.85
C GLY A 292 37.52 -14.25 1.72
N GLN A 293 36.50 -13.97 2.54
CA GLN A 293 35.79 -14.95 3.35
C GLN A 293 34.64 -15.56 2.58
N ASP A 294 34.16 -16.74 3.02
CA ASP A 294 33.00 -17.45 2.45
C ASP A 294 33.06 -17.61 0.92
N SER A 295 34.13 -18.27 0.45
CA SER A 295 34.38 -18.43 -0.99
C SER A 295 33.26 -19.13 -1.77
N HIS A 296 32.37 -19.88 -1.09
CA HIS A 296 31.23 -20.57 -1.73
C HIS A 296 30.09 -19.63 -2.11
N ALA A 297 29.98 -18.45 -1.46
CA ALA A 297 28.95 -17.49 -1.73
C ALA A 297 29.21 -16.63 -2.97
N TYR A 298 30.46 -16.62 -3.48
CA TYR A 298 30.91 -15.71 -4.54
C TYR A 298 31.58 -16.47 -5.69
N SER A 299 31.28 -16.03 -6.91
CA SER A 299 31.93 -16.55 -8.12
C SER A 299 33.41 -16.17 -8.18
N GLU A 300 34.18 -16.89 -8.99
CA GLU A 300 35.56 -16.52 -9.26
C GLU A 300 35.72 -15.12 -9.83
N TYR A 301 34.80 -14.71 -10.72
CA TYR A 301 34.73 -13.36 -11.26
C TYR A 301 34.58 -12.31 -10.15
N GLU A 302 33.64 -12.47 -9.25
CA GLU A 302 33.42 -11.51 -8.15
C GLU A 302 34.62 -11.39 -7.21
N ARG A 303 35.36 -12.48 -7.03
CA ARG A 303 36.55 -12.52 -6.16
C ARG A 303 37.78 -11.89 -6.80
N ASN A 304 37.95 -12.06 -8.12
CA ASN A 304 39.22 -11.75 -8.80
C ASN A 304 39.15 -10.54 -9.73
N ASP A 305 37.96 -10.13 -10.22
CA ASP A 305 37.85 -8.99 -11.12
C ASP A 305 38.07 -7.67 -10.36
N SER A 306 39.09 -6.92 -10.78
CA SER A 306 39.49 -5.68 -10.10
C SER A 306 38.44 -4.59 -10.19
N LYS A 307 37.78 -4.43 -11.34
CA LYS A 307 36.74 -3.41 -11.55
C LYS A 307 35.50 -3.71 -10.70
N PHE A 308 35.09 -4.99 -10.64
CA PHE A 308 33.97 -5.39 -9.81
C PHE A 308 34.23 -5.09 -8.33
N ARG A 309 35.42 -5.44 -7.85
CA ARG A 309 35.84 -5.19 -6.47
C ARG A 309 35.95 -3.69 -6.14
N GLU A 310 36.44 -2.89 -7.08
CA GLU A 310 36.53 -1.43 -6.93
C GLU A 310 35.14 -0.80 -6.79
N VAL A 311 34.20 -1.12 -7.66
CA VAL A 311 32.81 -0.62 -7.60
C VAL A 311 32.13 -1.07 -6.31
N LEU A 312 32.29 -2.32 -5.92
CA LEU A 312 31.75 -2.84 -4.66
C LEU A 312 32.34 -2.13 -3.46
N HIS A 313 33.67 -1.96 -3.41
CA HIS A 313 34.38 -1.26 -2.33
C HIS A 313 33.91 0.17 -2.21
N GLY A 314 33.77 0.91 -3.31
CA GLY A 314 33.31 2.31 -3.30
C GLY A 314 31.90 2.46 -2.72
N LYS A 315 30.99 1.50 -2.98
CA LYS A 315 29.65 1.46 -2.40
C LYS A 315 29.67 1.02 -0.94
N TYR A 316 30.39 -0.03 -0.64
CA TYR A 316 30.51 -0.59 0.71
C TYR A 316 31.08 0.43 1.71
N ASP A 317 32.14 1.15 1.35
CA ASP A 317 32.76 2.16 2.22
C ASP A 317 31.79 3.28 2.62
N LYS A 318 30.83 3.61 1.76
CA LYS A 318 29.78 4.57 2.09
C LYS A 318 28.76 3.99 3.07
N LEU A 319 28.38 2.73 2.87
CA LEU A 319 27.36 2.06 3.67
C LEU A 319 27.86 1.75 5.09
N ARG A 320 29.06 1.19 5.25
CA ARG A 320 29.61 0.83 6.56
C ARG A 320 29.84 2.01 7.49
N LYS A 321 30.01 3.21 6.94
CA LYS A 321 30.16 4.44 7.72
C LYS A 321 28.86 4.97 8.31
N SER A 322 27.72 4.36 7.94
CA SER A 322 26.41 4.75 8.46
C SER A 322 26.10 4.04 9.78
N PRO A 323 25.94 4.75 10.90
CA PRO A 323 25.52 4.14 12.17
C PRO A 323 24.19 3.40 12.11
N LEU A 324 23.33 3.79 11.15
CA LEU A 324 22.01 3.18 10.93
C LEU A 324 22.10 1.75 10.37
N LEU A 325 23.26 1.35 9.84
CA LEU A 325 23.48 0.04 9.25
C LEU A 325 24.35 -0.87 10.14
N GLU A 326 24.75 -0.42 11.32
CA GLU A 326 25.51 -1.22 12.26
C GLU A 326 24.76 -2.51 12.62
N GLY A 327 25.45 -3.65 12.57
CA GLY A 327 24.88 -4.98 12.80
C GLY A 327 23.98 -5.52 11.69
N ARG A 328 23.79 -4.79 10.58
CA ARG A 328 23.04 -5.27 9.41
C ARG A 328 23.95 -5.92 8.39
N ASN A 329 23.45 -7.01 7.76
CA ASN A 329 24.11 -7.60 6.61
C ASN A 329 24.14 -6.59 5.44
N LEU A 330 25.33 -6.28 4.91
CA LEU A 330 25.50 -5.37 3.79
C LEU A 330 25.41 -6.15 2.46
N SER A 331 24.21 -6.64 2.19
CA SER A 331 23.91 -7.40 0.97
C SER A 331 24.07 -6.54 -0.27
N PHE A 332 24.52 -7.15 -1.38
CA PHE A 332 24.65 -6.48 -2.67
C PHE A 332 24.03 -7.28 -3.82
N CYS A 333 23.62 -6.56 -4.85
CA CYS A 333 23.10 -7.16 -6.08
C CYS A 333 24.20 -7.22 -7.13
N PHE A 334 24.55 -8.43 -7.56
CA PHE A 334 25.56 -8.62 -8.62
C PHE A 334 25.21 -7.84 -9.89
N LYS A 335 23.96 -7.97 -10.36
CA LYS A 335 23.49 -7.26 -11.55
C LYS A 335 23.69 -5.75 -11.45
N ASP A 336 23.42 -5.15 -10.29
CA ASP A 336 23.52 -3.69 -10.13
C ASP A 336 24.99 -3.25 -10.14
N MET A 337 25.91 -4.07 -9.62
CA MET A 337 27.35 -3.82 -9.69
C MET A 337 27.84 -3.95 -11.13
N GLN A 338 27.47 -5.04 -11.82
CA GLN A 338 27.89 -5.28 -13.19
C GLN A 338 27.32 -4.22 -14.15
N ASN A 339 26.06 -3.87 -14.02
CA ASN A 339 25.45 -2.81 -14.84
C ASN A 339 26.12 -1.44 -14.66
N GLU A 340 26.70 -1.17 -13.48
CA GLU A 340 27.45 0.05 -13.24
C GLU A 340 28.83 0.01 -13.96
N ILE A 341 29.45 -1.15 -14.01
CA ILE A 341 30.71 -1.37 -14.74
C ILE A 341 30.49 -1.25 -16.25
N ASP A 342 29.42 -1.85 -16.76
CA ASP A 342 29.09 -1.90 -18.17
C ASP A 342 28.49 -0.56 -18.68
N GLY A 343 28.02 0.30 -17.78
CA GLY A 343 27.29 1.54 -18.12
C GLY A 343 25.88 1.29 -18.71
N GLU A 344 25.39 0.05 -18.68
CA GLU A 344 24.13 -0.37 -19.28
C GLU A 344 23.23 -1.07 -18.27
N LYS A 345 21.90 -1.03 -18.51
CA LYS A 345 20.92 -1.76 -17.72
C LYS A 345 20.58 -3.09 -18.38
N ASN A 346 21.29 -4.16 -18.00
CA ASN A 346 21.08 -5.48 -18.54
C ASN A 346 20.47 -6.43 -17.50
N GLN A 347 19.37 -7.11 -17.84
CA GLN A 347 18.71 -8.09 -16.98
C GLN A 347 19.41 -9.47 -17.00
N VAL A 348 20.23 -9.72 -18.00
CA VAL A 348 20.96 -11.01 -18.15
C VAL A 348 21.87 -11.30 -16.95
N HIS A 349 22.43 -10.28 -16.32
CA HIS A 349 23.28 -10.41 -15.15
C HIS A 349 22.54 -10.74 -13.85
N THR A 350 21.21 -10.95 -13.89
CA THR A 350 20.45 -11.35 -12.72
C THR A 350 20.83 -12.75 -12.28
N ARG A 351 21.27 -12.90 -11.02
CA ARG A 351 21.59 -14.21 -10.44
C ARG A 351 20.34 -15.04 -10.10
N SER A 352 19.23 -14.36 -9.85
CA SER A 352 17.98 -15.01 -9.50
C SER A 352 17.22 -15.45 -10.73
N LEU A 353 16.75 -16.69 -10.73
CA LEU A 353 15.63 -17.09 -11.59
C LEU A 353 14.43 -16.19 -11.29
N HIS A 354 13.62 -15.91 -12.30
CA HIS A 354 12.36 -15.21 -12.08
C HIS A 354 11.32 -16.16 -11.44
N ALA A 355 10.33 -15.61 -10.77
CA ALA A 355 9.31 -16.41 -10.07
C ALA A 355 8.54 -17.32 -11.03
N GLU A 356 8.11 -16.78 -12.16
CA GLU A 356 7.40 -17.49 -13.22
C GLU A 356 8.28 -18.61 -13.81
N GLU A 357 9.53 -18.30 -14.12
CA GLU A 357 10.50 -19.25 -14.60
C GLU A 357 10.72 -20.38 -13.60
N ASN A 358 10.89 -20.05 -12.32
CA ASN A 358 11.04 -21.04 -11.27
C ASN A 358 9.81 -21.94 -11.15
N ALA A 359 8.59 -21.37 -11.22
CA ALA A 359 7.35 -22.17 -11.23
C ALA A 359 7.31 -23.15 -12.40
N PHE A 360 7.70 -22.74 -13.61
CA PHE A 360 7.76 -23.63 -14.77
C PHE A 360 8.84 -24.72 -14.60
N LEU A 361 10.01 -24.38 -14.07
CA LEU A 361 11.10 -25.32 -13.81
C LEU A 361 10.74 -26.36 -12.74
N GLN A 362 9.98 -25.99 -11.71
CA GLN A 362 9.50 -26.96 -10.71
C GLN A 362 8.69 -28.09 -11.35
N ILE A 363 7.82 -27.77 -12.31
CA ILE A 363 7.05 -28.79 -13.05
C ILE A 363 7.98 -29.71 -13.84
N SER A 364 8.94 -29.15 -14.58
CA SER A 364 9.90 -29.93 -15.35
C SER A 364 10.76 -30.83 -14.45
N LYS A 365 11.15 -30.33 -13.28
CA LYS A 365 11.99 -31.07 -12.31
C LYS A 365 11.30 -32.32 -11.75
N HIS A 366 9.98 -32.30 -11.65
CA HIS A 366 9.19 -33.39 -11.06
C HIS A 366 8.44 -34.27 -12.07
N GLY A 367 8.95 -34.39 -13.28
CA GLY A 367 8.44 -35.33 -14.29
C GLY A 367 7.49 -34.70 -15.31
N GLY A 368 7.20 -33.43 -15.19
CA GLY A 368 6.38 -32.69 -16.15
C GLY A 368 4.88 -32.91 -16.00
N MET A 369 4.12 -31.86 -16.28
CA MET A 369 2.66 -31.85 -16.43
C MET A 369 2.28 -30.93 -17.57
N LYS A 370 1.13 -31.18 -18.22
CA LYS A 370 0.61 -30.31 -19.25
C LYS A 370 0.25 -28.94 -18.64
N LEU A 371 0.80 -27.88 -19.22
CA LEU A 371 0.54 -26.49 -18.82
C LEU A 371 -0.35 -25.73 -19.82
N SER A 372 -0.50 -26.28 -21.02
CA SER A 372 -1.34 -25.67 -22.05
C SER A 372 -2.79 -25.53 -21.58
N GLY A 373 -3.34 -24.34 -21.71
CA GLY A 373 -4.65 -23.98 -21.19
C GLY A 373 -4.65 -23.54 -19.72
N GLY A 374 -3.51 -23.62 -19.02
CA GLY A 374 -3.42 -23.22 -17.63
C GLY A 374 -3.37 -21.73 -17.40
N ILE A 375 -3.38 -21.33 -16.13
CA ILE A 375 -3.37 -19.92 -15.67
C ILE A 375 -2.08 -19.66 -14.89
N LEU A 376 -1.42 -18.56 -15.21
CA LEU A 376 -0.30 -18.05 -14.46
C LEU A 376 -0.76 -16.91 -13.54
N PHE A 377 -0.59 -17.07 -12.24
CA PHE A 377 -0.73 -16.02 -11.24
C PHE A 377 0.64 -15.50 -10.88
N THR A 378 0.85 -14.19 -10.90
CA THR A 378 2.13 -13.58 -10.53
C THR A 378 1.92 -12.23 -9.84
N THR A 379 2.73 -11.93 -8.84
CA THR A 379 2.61 -10.66 -8.11
C THR A 379 3.12 -9.46 -8.92
N ALA A 380 3.86 -9.71 -10.00
CA ALA A 380 4.25 -8.70 -10.99
C ALA A 380 4.07 -9.29 -12.39
N SER A 381 3.61 -8.50 -13.35
CA SER A 381 3.45 -8.98 -14.73
C SER A 381 4.78 -9.50 -15.27
N PRO A 382 4.77 -10.56 -16.11
CA PRO A 382 6.00 -11.18 -16.61
C PRO A 382 6.83 -10.21 -17.44
N CYS A 383 8.15 -10.28 -17.29
CA CYS A 383 9.09 -9.62 -18.20
C CYS A 383 9.11 -10.32 -19.58
N GLU A 384 9.83 -9.76 -20.56
CA GLU A 384 9.92 -10.29 -21.93
C GLU A 384 10.37 -11.76 -21.96
N LEU A 385 11.30 -12.15 -21.09
CA LEU A 385 11.82 -13.53 -21.05
C LEU A 385 10.78 -14.51 -20.48
N CYS A 386 10.11 -14.15 -19.39
CA CYS A 386 9.06 -14.98 -18.80
C CYS A 386 7.80 -15.03 -19.69
N SER A 387 7.48 -13.93 -20.37
CA SER A 387 6.39 -13.85 -21.34
C SER A 387 6.55 -14.85 -22.50
N LYS A 388 7.75 -14.93 -23.07
CA LYS A 388 8.06 -15.91 -24.11
C LYS A 388 7.89 -17.35 -23.63
N LYS A 389 8.30 -17.65 -22.39
CA LYS A 389 8.13 -18.98 -21.79
C LYS A 389 6.66 -19.30 -21.54
N ALA A 390 5.90 -18.38 -20.95
CA ALA A 390 4.47 -18.55 -20.71
C ALA A 390 3.71 -18.79 -22.02
N TYR A 391 4.01 -18.00 -23.06
CA TYR A 391 3.43 -18.14 -24.38
C TYR A 391 3.75 -19.52 -24.99
N GLN A 392 5.03 -19.94 -24.99
CA GLN A 392 5.50 -21.22 -25.53
C GLN A 392 4.86 -22.41 -24.79
N LEU A 393 4.61 -22.29 -23.49
CA LEU A 393 3.97 -23.33 -22.69
C LEU A 393 2.44 -23.38 -22.88
N GLY A 394 1.88 -22.46 -23.65
CA GLY A 394 0.44 -22.41 -23.93
C GLY A 394 -0.41 -21.96 -22.74
N ILE A 395 0.13 -21.12 -21.87
CA ILE A 395 -0.63 -20.47 -20.80
C ILE A 395 -1.75 -19.66 -21.44
N SER A 396 -3.00 -19.91 -21.02
CA SER A 396 -4.19 -19.26 -21.61
C SER A 396 -4.52 -17.94 -20.95
N LYS A 397 -4.15 -17.75 -19.68
CA LYS A 397 -4.44 -16.55 -18.90
C LYS A 397 -3.28 -16.20 -17.98
N ILE A 398 -2.99 -14.91 -17.85
CA ILE A 398 -2.00 -14.37 -16.92
C ILE A 398 -2.70 -13.35 -16.03
N VAL A 399 -2.73 -13.63 -14.73
CA VAL A 399 -3.29 -12.76 -13.70
C VAL A 399 -2.15 -12.12 -12.91
N PHE A 400 -2.12 -10.80 -12.80
CA PHE A 400 -1.03 -10.09 -12.12
C PHE A 400 -1.52 -8.88 -11.31
N ILE A 401 -0.81 -8.57 -10.22
CA ILE A 401 -1.13 -7.43 -9.34
C ILE A 401 -0.55 -6.14 -9.93
N ASP A 402 0.76 -6.13 -10.19
CA ASP A 402 1.49 -4.94 -10.57
C ASP A 402 1.93 -5.03 -12.04
N PRO A 403 1.48 -4.12 -12.91
CA PRO A 403 1.94 -4.07 -14.28
C PRO A 403 3.43 -3.69 -14.32
N TYR A 404 4.27 -4.61 -14.78
CA TYR A 404 5.70 -4.36 -14.96
C TYR A 404 5.91 -3.38 -16.13
N PRO A 405 6.72 -2.33 -15.95
CA PRO A 405 7.04 -1.40 -17.03
C PRO A 405 7.92 -2.11 -18.06
N GLY A 406 7.48 -2.14 -19.29
CA GLY A 406 8.19 -2.77 -20.40
C GLY A 406 7.29 -3.00 -21.60
N ILE A 407 7.84 -3.58 -22.64
CA ILE A 407 7.14 -3.88 -23.89
C ILE A 407 6.63 -5.32 -23.97
N ALA A 408 6.87 -6.15 -22.91
CA ALA A 408 6.53 -7.57 -22.90
C ALA A 408 5.07 -7.86 -23.31
N THR A 409 4.14 -7.08 -22.78
CA THR A 409 2.72 -7.20 -23.09
C THR A 409 2.46 -6.98 -24.58
N ARG A 410 2.88 -5.85 -25.12
CA ARG A 410 2.60 -5.48 -26.52
C ARG A 410 3.46 -6.24 -27.53
N HIS A 411 4.71 -6.51 -27.16
CA HIS A 411 5.69 -7.12 -28.07
C HIS A 411 5.62 -8.65 -28.10
N THR A 412 5.24 -9.30 -26.99
CA THR A 412 5.27 -10.75 -26.87
C THR A 412 3.89 -11.36 -26.66
N LEU A 413 3.15 -10.88 -25.66
CA LEU A 413 1.93 -11.55 -25.20
C LEU A 413 0.71 -11.29 -26.09
N LEU A 414 0.58 -10.09 -26.66
CA LEU A 414 -0.55 -9.71 -27.50
C LEU A 414 -0.32 -9.94 -29.00
N VAL A 415 0.66 -10.77 -29.36
CA VAL A 415 1.03 -11.05 -30.77
C VAL A 415 0.87 -12.53 -31.06
N GLY A 416 0.35 -12.87 -32.24
CA GLY A 416 0.16 -14.25 -32.68
C GLY A 416 -1.23 -14.81 -32.37
N SER A 417 -1.42 -16.10 -32.66
CA SER A 417 -2.73 -16.77 -32.61
C SER A 417 -3.13 -17.30 -31.22
N ASN A 418 -2.16 -17.49 -30.33
CA ASN A 418 -2.38 -18.12 -29.02
C ASN A 418 -2.07 -17.14 -27.86
N SER A 419 -2.41 -15.87 -28.04
CA SER A 419 -2.20 -14.82 -27.05
C SER A 419 -2.95 -15.15 -25.75
N PRO A 420 -2.30 -15.15 -24.58
CA PRO A 420 -2.99 -15.33 -23.33
C PRO A 420 -3.87 -14.14 -22.99
N GLU A 421 -4.97 -14.37 -22.30
CA GLU A 421 -5.74 -13.31 -21.69
C GLU A 421 -4.93 -12.67 -20.56
N LEU A 422 -4.84 -11.33 -20.56
CA LEU A 422 -4.15 -10.56 -19.52
C LEU A 422 -5.18 -9.93 -18.59
N GLN A 423 -5.10 -10.26 -17.32
CA GLN A 423 -6.04 -9.78 -16.31
C GLN A 423 -5.30 -9.11 -15.14
N LEU A 424 -5.66 -7.86 -14.86
CA LEU A 424 -5.31 -7.24 -13.59
C LEU A 424 -6.02 -7.96 -12.44
N TYR A 425 -5.29 -8.26 -11.40
CA TYR A 425 -5.83 -8.95 -10.24
C TYR A 425 -6.93 -8.13 -9.56
N ARG A 426 -7.97 -8.83 -9.10
CA ARG A 426 -9.09 -8.29 -8.32
C ARG A 426 -9.25 -9.17 -7.10
N GLY A 427 -9.15 -8.59 -5.92
CA GLY A 427 -9.26 -9.37 -4.70
C GLY A 427 -8.39 -8.86 -3.55
N ALA A 428 -8.49 -9.52 -2.41
CA ALA A 428 -7.66 -9.29 -1.25
C ALA A 428 -6.39 -10.16 -1.29
N VAL A 429 -5.27 -9.61 -0.78
CA VAL A 429 -4.00 -10.34 -0.66
C VAL A 429 -3.31 -10.08 0.66
N GLY A 430 -2.35 -10.95 1.00
CA GLY A 430 -1.49 -10.78 2.16
C GLY A 430 -2.26 -10.77 3.47
N ARG A 431 -1.97 -9.80 4.34
CA ARG A 431 -2.64 -9.68 5.64
C ARG A 431 -4.16 -9.51 5.49
N ALA A 432 -4.60 -8.73 4.52
CA ALA A 432 -6.03 -8.52 4.31
C ALA A 432 -6.77 -9.80 3.95
N TYR A 433 -6.18 -10.68 3.12
CA TYR A 433 -6.77 -11.97 2.80
C TYR A 433 -7.10 -12.77 4.07
N HIS A 434 -6.14 -12.88 5.00
CA HIS A 434 -6.37 -13.60 6.26
C HIS A 434 -7.37 -12.89 7.15
N GLN A 435 -7.27 -11.57 7.29
CA GLN A 435 -8.18 -10.78 8.14
C GLN A 435 -9.63 -10.80 7.65
N LEU A 436 -9.86 -10.88 6.35
CA LEU A 436 -11.20 -10.83 5.75
C LEU A 436 -11.85 -12.23 5.67
N TYR A 437 -11.05 -13.26 5.39
CA TYR A 437 -11.59 -14.59 5.11
C TYR A 437 -11.43 -15.59 6.24
N GLN A 438 -10.61 -15.31 7.25
CA GLN A 438 -10.50 -16.18 8.42
C GLN A 438 -11.61 -15.86 9.44
N PRO A 439 -12.57 -16.75 9.67
CA PRO A 439 -13.60 -16.53 10.70
C PRO A 439 -12.96 -16.55 12.09
N ILE A 440 -13.55 -15.80 13.03
CA ILE A 440 -13.10 -15.77 14.43
C ILE A 440 -13.37 -17.12 15.10
N MET A 441 -14.49 -17.76 14.73
CA MET A 441 -14.87 -19.11 15.17
C MET A 441 -15.55 -19.84 14.01
N PRO A 442 -15.63 -21.18 14.02
CA PRO A 442 -16.43 -21.92 13.05
C PRO A 442 -17.87 -21.39 12.99
N TYR A 443 -18.41 -21.24 11.80
CA TYR A 443 -19.74 -20.64 11.60
C TYR A 443 -20.85 -21.40 12.36
N LYS A 444 -20.72 -22.72 12.47
CA LYS A 444 -21.65 -23.56 13.28
C LYS A 444 -21.66 -23.11 14.72
N ASP A 445 -20.50 -22.92 15.33
CA ASP A 445 -20.37 -22.51 16.73
C ASP A 445 -20.88 -21.07 16.93
N GLU A 446 -20.68 -20.20 15.94
CA GLU A 446 -21.26 -18.86 15.94
C GLU A 446 -22.78 -18.90 15.95
N LEU A 447 -23.41 -19.73 15.10
CA LEU A 447 -24.87 -19.90 15.08
C LEU A 447 -25.39 -20.46 16.41
N GLU A 448 -24.73 -21.48 16.99
CA GLU A 448 -25.10 -22.04 18.30
C GLU A 448 -25.00 -20.98 19.39
N THR A 449 -23.95 -20.17 19.38
CA THR A 449 -23.77 -19.06 20.33
C THR A 449 -24.87 -18.01 20.17
N LEU A 450 -25.23 -17.65 18.94
CA LEU A 450 -26.27 -16.67 18.65
C LEU A 450 -27.66 -17.17 19.05
N LEU A 451 -27.92 -18.47 18.88
CA LEU A 451 -29.19 -19.10 19.27
C LEU A 451 -29.31 -19.27 20.79
N SER A 452 -28.20 -19.51 21.48
CA SER A 452 -28.13 -19.69 22.93
C SER A 452 -28.33 -18.39 23.72
N ILE A 453 -28.14 -17.24 23.07
CA ILE A 453 -28.32 -15.94 23.72
C ILE A 453 -29.72 -15.41 23.40
N PRO A 454 -30.56 -15.10 24.41
CA PRO A 454 -31.90 -14.56 24.20
C PRO A 454 -31.84 -13.32 23.32
N GLY A 455 -32.62 -13.33 22.27
CA GLY A 455 -32.71 -12.46 21.09
C GLY A 455 -31.96 -11.12 21.09
N ASN A 456 -31.48 -10.72 19.92
CA ASN A 456 -30.61 -9.54 19.71
C ASN A 456 -31.14 -8.20 20.28
N ALA A 457 -32.46 -8.06 20.50
CA ALA A 457 -33.02 -6.92 21.21
C ALA A 457 -32.58 -6.85 22.69
N ASN A 458 -32.42 -8.01 23.34
CA ASN A 458 -31.94 -8.09 24.72
C ASN A 458 -30.41 -7.97 24.83
N LYS A 459 -29.64 -8.34 23.80
CA LYS A 459 -28.16 -8.21 23.80
C LYS A 459 -27.72 -6.73 23.88
N LYS A 460 -28.35 -5.89 23.08
CA LYS A 460 -28.04 -4.45 23.10
C LYS A 460 -28.46 -3.82 24.44
N ALA A 461 -29.60 -4.22 24.94
CA ALA A 461 -30.12 -3.78 26.25
C ALA A 461 -29.29 -4.31 27.43
N LEU A 462 -28.85 -5.58 27.41
CA LEU A 462 -28.00 -6.17 28.44
C LEU A 462 -26.59 -5.58 28.42
N ARG A 463 -26.00 -5.37 27.24
CA ARG A 463 -24.67 -4.72 27.10
C ARG A 463 -24.74 -3.25 27.51
N THR A 464 -25.82 -2.54 27.15
CA THR A 464 -26.04 -1.16 27.57
C THR A 464 -26.21 -1.08 29.07
N LYS A 465 -27.03 -1.96 29.70
CA LYS A 465 -27.21 -2.02 31.15
C LYS A 465 -25.92 -2.40 31.89
N ALA A 466 -25.10 -3.33 31.34
CA ALA A 466 -23.82 -3.68 31.93
C ALA A 466 -22.83 -2.51 31.90
N LEU A 467 -22.76 -1.80 30.76
CA LEU A 467 -21.93 -0.60 30.60
C LEU A 467 -22.44 0.58 31.45
N GLU A 468 -23.75 0.73 31.59
CA GLU A 468 -24.34 1.75 32.47
C GLU A 468 -24.01 1.46 33.94
N LYS A 469 -24.05 0.21 34.36
CA LYS A 469 -23.69 -0.20 35.70
C LYS A 469 -22.19 0.04 35.98
N GLU A 470 -21.32 -0.39 35.09
CA GLU A 470 -19.88 -0.16 35.17
C GLU A 470 -19.53 1.35 35.19
N ASN A 471 -20.21 2.15 34.38
CA ASN A 471 -20.03 3.61 34.36
C ASN A 471 -20.53 4.24 35.71
N LEU A 472 -21.57 3.71 36.29
CA LEU A 472 -22.05 4.19 37.60
C LEU A 472 -21.03 3.88 38.73
N GLU A 473 -20.51 2.64 38.72
CA GLU A 473 -19.47 2.21 39.69
C GLU A 473 -18.18 3.05 39.56
N LEU A 474 -17.76 3.34 38.31
CA LEU A 474 -16.60 4.19 38.06
C LEU A 474 -16.84 5.67 38.46
N ARG A 475 -18.05 6.17 38.30
CA ARG A 475 -18.39 7.52 38.79
C ARG A 475 -18.36 7.62 40.29
N ASP A 476 -18.92 6.63 41.00
CA ASP A 476 -18.91 6.57 42.45
C ASP A 476 -17.48 6.46 43.01
N GLU A 477 -16.63 5.69 42.35
CA GLU A 477 -15.20 5.57 42.68
C GLU A 477 -14.45 6.89 42.43
N LEU A 478 -14.75 7.58 41.36
CA LEU A 478 -14.17 8.87 41.00
C LEU A 478 -14.59 9.97 42.00
N GLU A 479 -15.84 9.96 42.47
CA GLU A 479 -16.30 10.88 43.52
C GLU A 479 -15.63 10.59 44.88
N ARG A 480 -15.45 9.33 45.23
CA ARG A 480 -14.68 8.93 46.45
C ARG A 480 -13.25 9.41 46.38
N LEU A 481 -12.58 9.21 45.26
CA LEU A 481 -11.20 9.68 45.04
C LEU A 481 -11.09 11.22 45.08
N LYS A 482 -12.08 11.94 44.53
CA LYS A 482 -12.12 13.42 44.61
C LYS A 482 -12.28 13.88 46.06
N SER A 483 -13.18 13.28 46.81
CA SER A 483 -13.40 13.61 48.21
C SER A 483 -12.15 13.31 49.08
N GLN A 484 -11.43 12.22 48.80
CA GLN A 484 -10.16 11.91 49.47
C GLN A 484 -9.07 12.93 49.09
N LEU A 485 -9.04 13.39 47.87
CA LEU A 485 -8.08 14.40 47.39
C LEU A 485 -8.34 15.78 48.00
N GLU A 486 -9.61 16.12 48.21
CA GLU A 486 -10.02 17.37 48.86
C GLU A 486 -9.70 17.31 50.38
N SER A 487 -9.91 16.18 51.06
CA SER A 487 -9.52 16.01 52.45
C SER A 487 -7.99 16.12 52.66
N LEU A 488 -7.19 15.54 51.74
CA LEU A 488 -5.73 15.63 51.79
C LEU A 488 -5.21 17.05 51.46
N LYS A 489 -5.95 17.85 50.72
CA LYS A 489 -5.61 19.27 50.42
C LYS A 489 -5.95 20.21 51.60
N ASN A 490 -6.86 19.81 52.46
CA ASN A 490 -7.28 20.59 53.63
C ASN A 490 -6.46 20.23 54.90
N GLU A 491 -5.66 19.18 54.86
CA GLU A 491 -4.76 18.75 55.95
C GLU A 491 -3.29 19.17 55.73
N GLY A 492 -2.95 19.82 54.62
CA GLY A 492 -1.62 20.36 54.30
C GLY A 492 -1.64 21.87 54.17
#